data_0fe24539ad4d7dbae2bf6d527934eed5
#
_entry.id   0fe24539ad4d7dbae2bf6d527934eed5
#
_cell.length_a   1.000
_cell.length_b   1.000
_cell.length_c   1.000
_cell.angle_alpha   90.00
_cell.angle_beta   90.00
_cell.angle_gamma   90.00
#
_symmetry.space_group_name_H-M   'P 1'
#
loop_
_entity.id
_entity.type
_entity.pdbx_description
1 polymer ?
#
loop_
_entity_poly.entity_id
_entity_poly.type
_entity_poly.pdbx_seq_one_letter_code
_entity_poly.pdbx_strand_id
1 'polypeptide(L)'
;MTLSIRTLAFATALTAVGMAHAHNAWLLPSTTVLSKPDTISVDAAVSNDLFVANHAAMRLDNLLITAPDGSTVKPESEAKLKHRSVFDVDVSTAGTYRIAVVNAGGFASWKDKATGQQKRARGTPESLAKEIPADAQEVTVTQSVGRIETFVTVGKPSAPKPIGQGLEMVSTGGAFTDLAKGEKATFALHIDGQPAKDLEVTVTAGNTQYRDQLAEVKVKTDDKGQFSVTWPTAGMYWIDASTKDNKTTMPQAKERRLSYAATVEVMP
;
A
#
# COMPACT_ATOMS: atom_id res chain seq x y z
N MET A 1 -14.10 -42.70 56.76
CA MET A 1 -14.40 -41.37 56.16
C MET A 1 -13.25 -41.01 55.25
N THR A 2 -13.38 -41.32 53.98
CA THR A 2 -12.33 -41.06 52.98
C THR A 2 -12.79 -39.90 52.08
N LEU A 3 -12.09 -38.79 52.15
CA LEU A 3 -12.38 -37.58 51.39
C LEU A 3 -11.68 -37.68 50.00
N SER A 4 -12.45 -37.80 48.92
CA SER A 4 -11.92 -37.75 47.56
C SER A 4 -11.75 -36.31 47.11
N ILE A 5 -10.52 -35.86 46.89
CA ILE A 5 -10.20 -34.61 46.23
C ILE A 5 -10.26 -34.79 44.73
N ARG A 6 -11.27 -34.23 44.07
CA ARG A 6 -11.37 -34.16 42.60
C ARG A 6 -10.59 -32.93 42.14
N THR A 7 -9.43 -33.17 41.52
CA THR A 7 -8.63 -32.13 40.87
C THR A 7 -9.28 -31.75 39.55
N LEU A 8 -9.78 -30.52 39.45
CA LEU A 8 -10.35 -29.94 38.25
C LEU A 8 -9.20 -29.36 37.42
N ALA A 9 -8.82 -30.03 36.34
CA ALA A 9 -7.82 -29.53 35.41
C ALA A 9 -8.48 -28.49 34.46
N PHE A 10 -8.13 -27.23 34.63
CA PHE A 10 -8.49 -26.15 33.69
C PHE A 10 -7.55 -26.23 32.49
N ALA A 11 -8.06 -26.73 31.37
CA ALA A 11 -7.36 -26.65 30.08
C ALA A 11 -7.52 -25.24 29.51
N THR A 12 -6.49 -24.41 29.63
CA THR A 12 -6.42 -23.11 28.98
C THR A 12 -6.15 -23.35 27.47
N ALA A 13 -7.18 -23.26 26.65
CA ALA A 13 -7.03 -23.27 25.21
C ALA A 13 -6.38 -21.93 24.78
N LEU A 14 -5.09 -21.95 24.46
CA LEU A 14 -4.42 -20.86 23.77
C LEU A 14 -5.02 -20.80 22.34
N THR A 15 -5.99 -19.90 22.13
CA THR A 15 -6.39 -19.52 20.77
C THR A 15 -5.24 -18.75 20.13
N ALA A 16 -4.45 -19.43 19.31
CA ALA A 16 -3.56 -18.77 18.37
C ALA A 16 -4.43 -17.93 17.43
N VAL A 17 -4.50 -16.62 17.68
CA VAL A 17 -5.04 -15.66 16.73
C VAL A 17 -4.06 -15.65 15.57
N GLY A 18 -4.35 -16.45 14.54
CA GLY A 18 -3.62 -16.39 13.29
C GLY A 18 -3.74 -14.95 12.76
N MET A 19 -2.63 -14.24 12.70
CA MET A 19 -2.56 -12.97 11.98
C MET A 19 -2.93 -13.27 10.55
N ALA A 20 -4.10 -12.81 10.11
CA ALA A 20 -4.45 -12.79 8.71
C ALA A 20 -3.47 -11.82 8.04
N HIS A 21 -2.41 -12.33 7.45
CA HIS A 21 -1.52 -11.53 6.61
C HIS A 21 -2.37 -10.97 5.47
N ALA A 22 -2.54 -9.66 5.46
CA ALA A 22 -3.06 -8.99 4.28
C ALA A 22 -2.03 -9.15 3.17
N HIS A 23 -2.47 -9.51 1.96
CA HIS A 23 -1.58 -9.61 0.80
C HIS A 23 -0.90 -8.27 0.53
N ASN A 24 0.39 -8.30 0.21
CA ASN A 24 1.18 -7.11 -0.09
C ASN A 24 0.95 -6.67 -1.53
N ALA A 25 0.62 -5.41 -1.73
CA ALA A 25 0.45 -4.80 -3.06
C ALA A 25 1.69 -3.95 -3.37
N TRP A 26 2.28 -4.16 -4.56
CA TRP A 26 3.52 -3.48 -4.94
C TRP A 26 3.61 -3.24 -6.45
N LEU A 27 4.39 -2.21 -6.81
CA LEU A 27 4.88 -1.92 -8.15
C LEU A 27 6.40 -2.13 -8.14
N LEU A 28 6.93 -2.91 -9.05
CA LEU A 28 8.35 -3.23 -9.13
C LEU A 28 8.89 -2.84 -10.51
N PRO A 29 9.60 -1.70 -10.64
CA PRO A 29 10.23 -1.32 -11.89
C PRO A 29 11.46 -2.16 -12.18
N SER A 30 11.77 -2.36 -13.44
CA SER A 30 12.98 -3.07 -13.91
C SER A 30 14.27 -2.34 -13.50
N THR A 31 14.19 -1.03 -13.31
CA THR A 31 15.25 -0.16 -12.75
C THR A 31 14.62 1.09 -12.14
N THR A 32 15.23 1.66 -11.12
CA THR A 32 14.77 2.89 -10.45
C THR A 32 15.62 4.10 -10.83
N VAL A 33 16.82 3.91 -11.37
CA VAL A 33 17.73 5.00 -11.74
C VAL A 33 18.33 4.72 -13.11
N LEU A 34 18.22 5.69 -14.00
CA LEU A 34 18.77 5.67 -15.35
C LEU A 34 19.66 6.91 -15.56
N SER A 35 20.79 6.73 -16.24
CA SER A 35 21.68 7.83 -16.63
C SER A 35 21.19 8.60 -17.85
N LYS A 36 20.33 7.99 -18.67
CA LYS A 36 19.75 8.56 -19.90
C LYS A 36 18.32 8.05 -20.09
N PRO A 37 17.49 8.73 -20.90
CA PRO A 37 16.16 8.27 -21.28
C PRO A 37 16.16 6.83 -21.84
N ASP A 38 15.14 6.06 -21.43
CA ASP A 38 14.91 4.67 -21.89
C ASP A 38 13.44 4.28 -21.62
N THR A 39 13.05 3.10 -22.06
CA THR A 39 11.80 2.47 -21.66
C THR A 39 12.08 1.50 -20.51
N ILE A 40 11.24 1.54 -19.48
CA ILE A 40 11.27 0.60 -18.35
C ILE A 40 10.02 -0.26 -18.33
N SER A 41 10.14 -1.50 -17.85
CA SER A 41 8.99 -2.34 -17.52
C SER A 41 8.70 -2.30 -16.03
N VAL A 42 7.42 -2.33 -15.66
CA VAL A 42 6.96 -2.34 -14.27
C VAL A 42 6.07 -3.55 -14.05
N ASP A 43 6.43 -4.41 -13.10
CA ASP A 43 5.57 -5.46 -12.58
C ASP A 43 4.62 -4.89 -11.51
N ALA A 44 3.34 -5.27 -11.57
CA ALA A 44 2.30 -4.86 -10.63
C ALA A 44 1.56 -6.07 -10.08
N ALA A 45 1.69 -6.34 -8.79
CA ALA A 45 1.09 -7.53 -8.19
C ALA A 45 0.56 -7.30 -6.77
N VAL A 46 -0.29 -8.24 -6.37
CA VAL A 46 -0.71 -8.47 -4.98
C VAL A 46 -0.22 -9.86 -4.62
N SER A 47 0.58 -10.00 -3.56
CA SER A 47 1.30 -11.25 -3.28
C SER A 47 1.40 -11.57 -1.79
N ASN A 48 1.72 -12.82 -1.48
CA ASN A 48 2.02 -13.25 -0.12
C ASN A 48 3.44 -12.84 0.29
N ASP A 49 4.37 -12.93 -0.66
CA ASP A 49 5.76 -12.55 -0.46
C ASP A 49 6.08 -11.28 -1.24
N LEU A 50 6.82 -10.36 -0.64
CA LEU A 50 7.19 -9.09 -1.27
C LEU A 50 8.02 -9.32 -2.53
N PHE A 51 7.58 -8.69 -3.63
CA PHE A 51 8.21 -8.71 -4.95
C PHE A 51 8.26 -10.11 -5.62
N VAL A 52 7.45 -11.05 -5.12
CA VAL A 52 7.23 -12.36 -5.73
C VAL A 52 5.79 -12.46 -6.18
N ALA A 53 5.55 -12.56 -7.49
CA ALA A 53 4.21 -12.60 -8.06
C ALA A 53 3.57 -13.98 -7.87
N ASN A 54 3.04 -14.27 -6.67
CA ASN A 54 2.53 -15.59 -6.26
C ASN A 54 1.06 -15.63 -5.85
N HIS A 55 0.30 -14.52 -5.99
CA HIS A 55 -1.13 -14.51 -5.64
C HIS A 55 -2.01 -13.96 -6.76
N ALA A 56 -2.01 -12.65 -7.05
CA ALA A 56 -2.92 -12.05 -8.02
C ALA A 56 -2.28 -10.89 -8.80
N ALA A 57 -2.70 -10.74 -10.06
CA ALA A 57 -2.36 -9.58 -10.87
C ALA A 57 -3.07 -8.32 -10.32
N MET A 58 -2.33 -7.22 -10.16
CA MET A 58 -2.91 -5.92 -9.83
C MET A 58 -3.70 -5.37 -11.02
N ARG A 59 -4.85 -4.76 -10.75
CA ARG A 59 -5.63 -4.04 -11.78
C ARG A 59 -4.96 -2.70 -12.08
N LEU A 60 -4.87 -2.35 -13.35
CA LEU A 60 -4.23 -1.12 -13.83
C LEU A 60 -5.22 -0.03 -14.25
N ASP A 61 -6.54 -0.24 -14.07
CA ASP A 61 -7.58 0.72 -14.47
C ASP A 61 -7.36 2.14 -13.88
N ASN A 62 -6.68 2.23 -12.76
CA ASN A 62 -6.38 3.47 -12.05
C ASN A 62 -4.87 3.75 -11.99
N LEU A 63 -4.12 3.26 -12.98
CA LEU A 63 -2.70 3.57 -13.12
C LEU A 63 -2.54 5.05 -13.47
N LEU A 64 -1.67 5.72 -12.74
CA LEU A 64 -1.31 7.12 -12.93
C LEU A 64 0.22 7.23 -12.97
N ILE A 65 0.75 7.67 -14.09
CA ILE A 65 2.16 7.93 -14.27
C ILE A 65 2.34 9.43 -14.43
N THR A 66 3.11 10.04 -13.53
CA THR A 66 3.39 11.47 -13.53
C THR A 66 4.87 11.70 -13.83
N ALA A 67 5.14 12.43 -14.91
CA ALA A 67 6.49 12.85 -15.28
C ALA A 67 7.04 13.94 -14.34
N PRO A 68 8.36 14.20 -14.38
CA PRO A 68 8.99 15.21 -13.51
C PRO A 68 8.43 16.63 -13.66
N ASP A 69 7.94 16.99 -14.84
CA ASP A 69 7.29 18.27 -15.12
C ASP A 69 5.83 18.36 -14.62
N GLY A 70 5.27 17.23 -14.17
CA GLY A 70 3.89 17.08 -13.71
C GLY A 70 2.91 16.64 -14.78
N SER A 71 3.34 16.40 -16.00
CA SER A 71 2.50 15.86 -17.07
C SER A 71 2.14 14.39 -16.80
N THR A 72 0.99 13.96 -17.34
CA THR A 72 0.58 12.55 -17.28
C THR A 72 1.19 11.78 -18.45
N VAL A 73 1.84 10.66 -18.16
CA VAL A 73 2.36 9.71 -19.15
C VAL A 73 1.41 8.51 -19.24
N LYS A 74 1.18 8.01 -20.44
CA LYS A 74 0.45 6.75 -20.65
C LYS A 74 1.45 5.61 -20.74
N PRO A 75 1.11 4.40 -20.26
CA PRO A 75 1.92 3.23 -20.53
C PRO A 75 1.93 2.95 -22.04
N GLU A 76 3.06 2.46 -22.56
CA GLU A 76 3.20 2.09 -23.98
C GLU A 76 2.57 0.75 -24.29
N SER A 77 2.65 -0.19 -23.33
CA SER A 77 2.05 -1.52 -23.43
C SER A 77 1.56 -1.98 -22.07
N GLU A 78 0.53 -2.83 -22.05
CA GLU A 78 0.01 -3.46 -20.84
C GLU A 78 -0.31 -4.92 -21.10
N ALA A 79 0.05 -5.80 -20.16
CA ALA A 79 -0.30 -7.20 -20.18
C ALA A 79 -0.73 -7.67 -18.80
N LYS A 80 -1.89 -8.33 -18.72
CA LYS A 80 -2.37 -8.97 -17.51
C LYS A 80 -2.07 -10.47 -17.56
N LEU A 81 -1.22 -10.94 -16.68
CA LEU A 81 -0.89 -12.35 -16.49
C LEU A 81 -1.67 -12.92 -15.30
N LYS A 82 -1.42 -14.18 -14.95
CA LYS A 82 -2.13 -14.85 -13.85
C LYS A 82 -1.87 -14.18 -12.48
N HIS A 83 -0.61 -13.87 -12.18
CA HIS A 83 -0.19 -13.41 -10.86
C HIS A 83 0.37 -12.00 -10.84
N ARG A 84 0.56 -11.38 -12.01
CA ARG A 84 1.00 -9.99 -12.15
C ARG A 84 0.43 -9.35 -13.40
N SER A 85 0.30 -8.05 -13.39
CA SER A 85 0.22 -7.21 -14.57
C SER A 85 1.60 -6.63 -14.85
N VAL A 86 1.89 -6.37 -16.12
CA VAL A 86 3.16 -5.75 -16.56
C VAL A 86 2.80 -4.60 -17.49
N PHE A 87 3.51 -3.50 -17.40
CA PHE A 87 3.37 -2.38 -18.34
C PHE A 87 4.72 -1.71 -18.58
N ASP A 88 4.88 -1.14 -19.78
CA ASP A 88 6.07 -0.40 -20.17
C ASP A 88 5.82 1.11 -20.08
N VAL A 89 6.85 1.85 -19.69
CA VAL A 89 6.82 3.30 -19.55
C VAL A 89 8.03 3.91 -20.22
N ASP A 90 7.80 4.82 -21.18
CA ASP A 90 8.86 5.68 -21.70
C ASP A 90 9.19 6.77 -20.68
N VAL A 91 10.42 6.74 -20.15
CA VAL A 91 10.95 7.73 -19.20
C VAL A 91 11.94 8.65 -19.92
N SER A 92 11.41 9.51 -20.78
CA SER A 92 12.17 10.39 -21.69
C SER A 92 12.58 11.72 -21.08
N THR A 93 11.94 12.17 -19.99
CA THR A 93 12.21 13.46 -19.33
C THR A 93 13.12 13.28 -18.13
N ALA A 94 14.18 14.10 -18.04
CA ALA A 94 15.08 14.08 -16.89
C ALA A 94 14.38 14.52 -15.59
N GLY A 95 14.61 13.79 -14.49
CA GLY A 95 13.98 13.98 -13.20
C GLY A 95 13.32 12.71 -12.69
N THR A 96 12.51 12.81 -11.64
CA THR A 96 11.88 11.67 -10.97
C THR A 96 10.42 11.52 -11.39
N TYR A 97 10.08 10.39 -11.97
CA TYR A 97 8.72 9.93 -12.26
C TYR A 97 8.08 9.36 -11.01
N ARG A 98 6.77 9.60 -10.85
CA ARG A 98 5.91 8.90 -9.90
C ARG A 98 5.00 7.97 -10.66
N ILE A 99 5.03 6.69 -10.35
CA ILE A 99 4.19 5.65 -10.94
C ILE A 99 3.30 5.12 -9.82
N ALA A 100 1.97 5.25 -9.94
CA ALA A 100 1.04 4.90 -8.88
C ALA A 100 -0.21 4.19 -9.40
N VAL A 101 -0.72 3.22 -8.63
CA VAL A 101 -2.09 2.72 -8.76
C VAL A 101 -2.90 3.28 -7.60
N VAL A 102 -3.95 4.06 -7.91
CA VAL A 102 -4.77 4.77 -6.92
C VAL A 102 -6.14 4.13 -6.88
N ASN A 103 -6.46 3.46 -5.79
CA ASN A 103 -7.73 2.79 -5.60
C ASN A 103 -8.64 3.62 -4.70
N ALA A 104 -9.80 3.99 -5.20
CA ALA A 104 -10.85 4.65 -4.43
C ALA A 104 -12.17 3.91 -4.61
N GLY A 105 -12.87 3.66 -3.50
CA GLY A 105 -14.15 2.95 -3.53
C GLY A 105 -14.70 2.73 -2.14
N GLY A 106 -15.62 1.79 -2.02
CA GLY A 106 -16.23 1.41 -0.77
C GLY A 106 -16.22 -0.08 -0.53
N PHE A 107 -16.30 -0.43 0.72
CA PHE A 107 -16.58 -1.76 1.22
C PHE A 107 -17.87 -1.70 2.02
N ALA A 108 -18.84 -2.55 1.67
CA ALA A 108 -20.07 -2.69 2.41
C ALA A 108 -20.19 -4.08 3.02
N SER A 109 -20.78 -4.15 4.21
CA SER A 109 -21.24 -5.40 4.78
C SER A 109 -22.66 -5.22 5.36
N TRP A 110 -23.47 -6.25 5.22
CA TRP A 110 -24.85 -6.25 5.74
C TRP A 110 -25.30 -7.65 6.06
N LYS A 111 -26.36 -7.75 6.85
CA LYS A 111 -27.03 -9.00 7.14
C LYS A 111 -28.22 -9.14 6.20
N ASP A 112 -28.25 -10.21 5.43
CA ASP A 112 -29.39 -10.56 4.58
C ASP A 112 -30.60 -10.91 5.44
N LYS A 113 -31.73 -10.21 5.21
CA LYS A 113 -32.91 -10.33 6.03
C LYS A 113 -33.60 -11.70 5.97
N ALA A 114 -33.56 -12.33 4.79
CA ALA A 114 -34.22 -13.61 4.56
C ALA A 114 -33.44 -14.79 5.14
N THR A 115 -32.09 -14.74 5.01
CA THR A 115 -31.22 -15.86 5.39
C THR A 115 -30.45 -15.64 6.68
N GLY A 116 -30.39 -14.40 7.18
CA GLY A 116 -29.56 -14.00 8.32
C GLY A 116 -28.04 -14.04 8.04
N GLN A 117 -27.62 -14.31 6.81
CA GLN A 117 -26.21 -14.43 6.43
C GLN A 117 -25.55 -13.07 6.28
N GLN A 118 -24.28 -12.97 6.69
CA GLN A 118 -23.45 -11.81 6.44
C GLN A 118 -23.04 -11.76 4.96
N LYS A 119 -23.42 -10.68 4.28
CA LYS A 119 -23.03 -10.37 2.89
C LYS A 119 -22.00 -9.26 2.86
N ARG A 120 -21.22 -9.21 1.79
CA ARG A 120 -20.16 -8.20 1.59
C ARG A 120 -20.08 -7.83 0.12
N ALA A 121 -19.80 -6.55 -0.15
CA ALA A 121 -19.56 -6.03 -1.49
C ALA A 121 -18.42 -5.00 -1.48
N ARG A 122 -17.80 -4.81 -2.64
CA ARG A 122 -16.81 -3.75 -2.89
C ARG A 122 -17.13 -3.08 -4.20
N GLY A 123 -16.99 -1.75 -4.26
CA GLY A 123 -17.24 -1.03 -5.49
C GLY A 123 -17.30 0.47 -5.32
N THR A 124 -17.80 1.14 -6.36
CA THR A 124 -18.13 2.57 -6.31
C THR A 124 -19.38 2.81 -5.47
N PRO A 125 -19.65 4.06 -5.04
CA PRO A 125 -20.90 4.40 -4.35
C PRO A 125 -22.14 3.90 -5.08
N GLU A 126 -22.17 4.05 -6.41
CA GLU A 126 -23.28 3.69 -7.27
C GLU A 126 -23.47 2.16 -7.38
N SER A 127 -22.38 1.40 -7.43
CA SER A 127 -22.46 -0.07 -7.46
C SER A 127 -22.92 -0.61 -6.13
N LEU A 128 -22.41 -0.09 -5.01
CA LEU A 128 -22.81 -0.52 -3.67
C LEU A 128 -24.28 -0.17 -3.38
N ALA A 129 -24.76 0.98 -3.84
CA ALA A 129 -26.17 1.35 -3.69
C ALA A 129 -27.12 0.39 -4.44
N LYS A 130 -26.65 -0.26 -5.51
CA LYS A 130 -27.43 -1.27 -6.25
C LYS A 130 -27.33 -2.66 -5.63
N GLU A 131 -26.19 -3.00 -5.03
CA GLU A 131 -25.94 -4.32 -4.46
C GLU A 131 -26.54 -4.51 -3.06
N ILE A 132 -26.66 -3.43 -2.27
CA ILE A 132 -27.21 -3.49 -0.93
C ILE A 132 -28.75 -3.48 -1.03
N PRO A 133 -29.46 -4.57 -0.62
CA PRO A 133 -30.92 -4.59 -0.63
C PRO A 133 -31.51 -3.49 0.26
N ALA A 134 -32.67 -2.93 -0.13
CA ALA A 134 -33.32 -1.88 0.62
C ALA A 134 -33.77 -2.33 2.03
N ASP A 135 -33.96 -3.63 2.22
CA ASP A 135 -34.35 -4.24 3.50
C ASP A 135 -33.21 -4.91 4.24
N ALA A 136 -31.96 -4.68 3.77
CA ALA A 136 -30.73 -5.17 4.41
C ALA A 136 -30.62 -4.64 5.86
N GLN A 137 -30.20 -5.51 6.77
CA GLN A 137 -30.02 -5.19 8.19
C GLN A 137 -28.53 -4.98 8.51
N GLU A 138 -28.25 -4.22 9.57
CA GLU A 138 -26.88 -4.00 10.08
C GLU A 138 -25.90 -3.53 8.97
N VAL A 139 -26.38 -2.64 8.10
CA VAL A 139 -25.56 -2.14 6.98
C VAL A 139 -24.43 -1.26 7.50
N THR A 140 -23.20 -1.62 7.15
CA THR A 140 -22.01 -0.80 7.36
C THR A 140 -21.33 -0.54 6.04
N VAL A 141 -20.96 0.71 5.79
CA VAL A 141 -20.20 1.12 4.61
C VAL A 141 -18.94 1.84 5.08
N THR A 142 -17.81 1.44 4.55
CA THR A 142 -16.50 2.05 4.78
C THR A 142 -15.94 2.53 3.43
N GLN A 143 -15.53 3.77 3.35
CA GLN A 143 -14.79 4.27 2.21
C GLN A 143 -13.34 3.76 2.29
N SER A 144 -12.77 3.35 1.15
CA SER A 144 -11.37 2.93 1.05
C SER A 144 -10.66 3.79 0.02
N VAL A 145 -9.53 4.38 0.41
CA VAL A 145 -8.64 5.14 -0.46
C VAL A 145 -7.24 4.58 -0.28
N GLY A 146 -6.71 3.96 -1.33
CA GLY A 146 -5.39 3.33 -1.30
C GLY A 146 -4.49 3.85 -2.43
N ARG A 147 -3.21 3.96 -2.14
CA ARG A 147 -2.16 4.33 -3.09
C ARG A 147 -1.02 3.32 -2.99
N ILE A 148 -0.65 2.75 -4.14
CA ILE A 148 0.53 1.89 -4.27
C ILE A 148 1.42 2.58 -5.30
N GLU A 149 2.66 2.93 -4.94
CA GLU A 149 3.52 3.69 -5.84
C GLU A 149 4.97 3.25 -5.84
N THR A 150 5.68 3.67 -6.86
CA THR A 150 7.14 3.59 -6.99
C THR A 150 7.66 4.81 -7.72
N PHE A 151 8.98 5.01 -7.65
CA PHE A 151 9.66 6.17 -8.21
C PHE A 151 10.80 5.72 -9.13
N VAL A 152 10.95 6.43 -10.25
CA VAL A 152 12.02 6.16 -11.22
C VAL A 152 12.65 7.48 -11.64
N THR A 153 13.97 7.56 -11.62
CA THR A 153 14.71 8.79 -11.93
C THR A 153 15.56 8.62 -13.18
N VAL A 154 15.48 9.61 -14.06
CA VAL A 154 16.38 9.74 -15.22
C VAL A 154 17.34 10.90 -14.96
N GLY A 155 18.63 10.63 -14.95
CA GLY A 155 19.66 11.62 -14.67
C GLY A 155 19.62 12.15 -13.24
N LYS A 156 19.43 13.46 -13.07
CA LYS A 156 19.39 14.10 -11.75
C LYS A 156 18.04 13.94 -11.09
N PRO A 157 17.96 13.45 -9.84
CA PRO A 157 16.70 13.33 -9.10
C PRO A 157 16.02 14.68 -8.91
N SER A 158 14.67 14.65 -8.92
CA SER A 158 13.81 15.78 -8.57
C SER A 158 12.76 15.32 -7.54
N ALA A 159 12.26 16.25 -6.72
CA ALA A 159 11.19 15.95 -5.78
C ALA A 159 9.84 15.95 -6.50
N PRO A 160 9.11 14.83 -6.56
CA PRO A 160 7.74 14.81 -7.08
C PRO A 160 6.84 15.74 -6.27
N LYS A 161 5.97 16.50 -6.96
CA LYS A 161 5.04 17.40 -6.29
C LYS A 161 4.05 16.63 -5.41
N PRO A 162 3.73 17.13 -4.20
CA PRO A 162 2.64 16.56 -3.41
C PRO A 162 1.31 16.56 -4.17
N ILE A 163 0.49 15.55 -3.95
CA ILE A 163 -0.82 15.40 -4.60
C ILE A 163 -1.92 16.06 -3.76
N GLY A 164 -1.78 16.02 -2.43
CA GLY A 164 -2.71 16.63 -1.49
C GLY A 164 -4.03 15.86 -1.30
N GLN A 165 -4.08 14.59 -1.69
CA GLN A 165 -5.26 13.74 -1.55
C GLN A 165 -4.91 12.35 -1.03
N GLY A 166 -5.70 11.87 -0.07
CA GLY A 166 -5.48 10.57 0.56
C GLY A 166 -4.20 10.53 1.38
N LEU A 167 -3.65 9.34 1.59
CA LEU A 167 -2.37 9.13 2.26
C LEU A 167 -1.27 9.09 1.20
N GLU A 168 -0.25 9.94 1.34
CA GLU A 168 0.87 10.05 0.41
C GLU A 168 2.19 10.24 1.13
N MET A 169 3.29 9.80 0.50
CA MET A 169 4.65 10.08 0.95
C MET A 169 5.19 11.33 0.22
N VAL A 170 5.76 12.24 0.99
CA VAL A 170 6.29 13.53 0.54
C VAL A 170 7.78 13.59 0.84
N SER A 171 8.55 14.13 -0.10
CA SER A 171 9.98 14.39 0.10
C SER A 171 10.19 15.50 1.14
N THR A 172 11.17 15.31 2.02
CA THR A 172 11.62 16.31 3.01
C THR A 172 12.93 16.99 2.59
N GLY A 173 13.29 16.90 1.30
CA GLY A 173 14.51 17.47 0.74
C GLY A 173 15.46 16.43 0.10
N GLY A 174 15.28 15.13 0.42
CA GLY A 174 15.97 14.02 -0.26
C GLY A 174 15.16 13.48 -1.44
N ALA A 175 15.80 12.71 -2.29
CA ALA A 175 15.14 12.01 -3.39
C ALA A 175 14.67 10.60 -2.96
N PHE A 176 13.55 10.14 -3.52
CA PHE A 176 13.04 8.79 -3.26
C PHE A 176 13.89 7.67 -3.91
N THR A 177 14.78 8.04 -4.83
CA THR A 177 15.65 7.12 -5.59
C THR A 177 17.16 7.34 -5.31
N ASP A 178 17.48 8.19 -4.34
CA ASP A 178 18.85 8.45 -3.90
C ASP A 178 19.02 7.93 -2.46
N LEU A 179 18.93 6.61 -2.33
CA LEU A 179 18.98 5.90 -1.05
C LEU A 179 20.15 4.93 -1.09
N ALA A 180 21.02 4.95 -0.06
CA ALA A 180 22.19 4.08 0.00
C ALA A 180 22.25 3.28 1.31
N LYS A 181 22.84 2.09 1.24
CA LYS A 181 23.06 1.23 2.38
C LYS A 181 23.86 1.95 3.47
N GLY A 182 23.41 1.83 4.71
CA GLY A 182 24.03 2.45 5.88
C GLY A 182 23.61 3.90 6.10
N GLU A 183 23.01 4.55 5.11
CA GLU A 183 22.56 5.93 5.22
C GLU A 183 21.18 6.04 5.84
N LYS A 184 20.91 7.19 6.44
CA LYS A 184 19.60 7.55 7.00
C LYS A 184 18.85 8.42 5.99
N ALA A 185 17.65 7.99 5.62
CA ALA A 185 16.71 8.81 4.86
C ALA A 185 15.54 9.26 5.73
N THR A 186 14.99 10.44 5.43
CA THR A 186 13.82 10.99 6.11
C THR A 186 12.75 11.33 5.07
N PHE A 187 11.52 10.91 5.35
CA PHE A 187 10.33 11.15 4.53
C PHE A 187 9.24 11.74 5.41
N ALA A 188 8.19 12.27 4.79
CA ALA A 188 6.97 12.63 5.50
C ALA A 188 5.76 11.91 4.90
N LEU A 189 4.80 11.54 5.74
CA LEU A 189 3.47 11.11 5.32
C LEU A 189 2.47 12.24 5.56
N HIS A 190 1.63 12.50 4.55
CA HIS A 190 0.55 13.47 4.62
C HIS A 190 -0.79 12.78 4.37
N ILE A 191 -1.84 13.24 5.04
CA ILE A 191 -3.22 12.91 4.76
C ILE A 191 -3.92 14.16 4.26
N ASP A 192 -4.42 14.14 3.02
CA ASP A 192 -5.07 15.27 2.37
C ASP A 192 -4.24 16.58 2.47
N GLY A 193 -2.92 16.45 2.23
CA GLY A 193 -1.95 17.55 2.26
C GLY A 193 -1.54 18.01 3.66
N GLN A 194 -2.02 17.38 4.74
CA GLN A 194 -1.65 17.72 6.11
C GLN A 194 -0.75 16.64 6.71
N PRO A 195 0.22 16.99 7.58
CA PRO A 195 1.08 16.03 8.24
C PRO A 195 0.28 14.91 8.95
N ALA A 196 0.64 13.65 8.69
CA ALA A 196 0.07 12.49 9.36
C ALA A 196 0.89 12.20 10.64
N LYS A 197 0.42 12.70 11.78
CA LYS A 197 1.06 12.53 13.09
C LYS A 197 0.80 11.16 13.70
N ASP A 198 1.78 10.61 14.45
CA ASP A 198 1.70 9.35 15.21
C ASP A 198 1.31 8.12 14.36
N LEU A 199 1.49 8.20 13.05
CA LEU A 199 1.17 7.11 12.14
C LEU A 199 2.28 6.06 12.17
N GLU A 200 1.91 4.79 12.37
CA GLU A 200 2.86 3.68 12.25
C GLU A 200 3.21 3.45 10.78
N VAL A 201 4.51 3.34 10.52
CA VAL A 201 5.08 3.01 9.21
C VAL A 201 5.87 1.72 9.35
N THR A 202 5.57 0.75 8.52
CA THR A 202 6.32 -0.50 8.44
C THR A 202 7.23 -0.47 7.22
N VAL A 203 8.49 -0.82 7.39
CA VAL A 203 9.48 -0.90 6.31
C VAL A 203 10.03 -2.31 6.28
N THR A 204 9.90 -2.97 5.13
CA THR A 204 10.29 -4.37 4.95
C THR A 204 11.21 -4.51 3.75
N ALA A 205 12.39 -5.11 3.95
CA ALA A 205 13.29 -5.45 2.84
C ALA A 205 12.69 -6.58 1.99
N GLY A 206 12.91 -6.57 0.69
CA GLY A 206 12.55 -7.65 -0.24
C GLY A 206 13.19 -8.99 0.11
N ASN A 207 13.04 -10.01 -0.75
CA ASN A 207 13.54 -11.38 -0.54
C ASN A 207 12.94 -12.06 0.69
N THR A 208 11.68 -11.74 1.03
CA THR A 208 10.97 -12.31 2.18
C THR A 208 10.82 -13.83 2.10
N GLN A 209 10.76 -14.39 0.90
CA GLN A 209 10.67 -15.83 0.66
C GLN A 209 11.90 -16.64 1.13
N TYR A 210 13.02 -15.99 1.43
CA TYR A 210 14.25 -16.64 1.91
C TYR A 210 14.48 -16.43 3.41
N ARG A 211 13.50 -15.87 4.13
CA ARG A 211 13.63 -15.55 5.55
C ARG A 211 12.47 -16.13 6.35
N ASP A 212 12.77 -16.71 7.51
CA ASP A 212 11.76 -17.19 8.46
C ASP A 212 11.03 -16.04 9.16
N GLN A 213 11.65 -14.86 9.20
CA GLN A 213 11.06 -13.64 9.77
C GLN A 213 11.17 -12.49 8.79
N LEU A 214 10.13 -11.66 8.70
CA LEU A 214 10.09 -10.51 7.79
C LEU A 214 11.14 -9.45 8.13
N ALA A 215 11.60 -9.39 9.40
CA ALA A 215 12.54 -8.38 9.91
C ALA A 215 12.05 -6.95 9.61
N GLU A 216 10.77 -6.70 9.90
CA GLU A 216 10.14 -5.39 9.73
C GLU A 216 10.75 -4.35 10.65
N VAL A 217 11.02 -3.17 10.10
CA VAL A 217 11.35 -1.98 10.86
C VAL A 217 10.07 -1.16 11.03
N LYS A 218 9.62 -0.97 12.27
CA LYS A 218 8.44 -0.16 12.58
C LYS A 218 8.87 1.16 13.21
N VAL A 219 8.41 2.25 12.61
CA VAL A 219 8.65 3.61 13.07
C VAL A 219 7.33 4.37 13.15
N LYS A 220 7.30 5.49 13.87
CA LYS A 220 6.14 6.39 13.90
C LYS A 220 6.52 7.75 13.35
N THR A 221 5.57 8.38 12.70
CA THR A 221 5.71 9.76 12.25
C THR A 221 5.64 10.73 13.45
N ASP A 222 6.40 11.80 13.35
CA ASP A 222 6.40 12.91 14.31
C ASP A 222 5.26 13.93 14.05
N ASP A 223 5.27 15.07 14.76
CA ASP A 223 4.29 16.15 14.63
C ASP A 223 4.26 16.79 13.21
N LYS A 224 5.34 16.62 12.43
CA LYS A 224 5.45 17.08 11.04
C LYS A 224 5.12 15.98 10.03
N GLY A 225 4.67 14.82 10.50
CA GLY A 225 4.45 13.65 9.68
C GLY A 225 5.75 12.96 9.25
N GLN A 226 6.91 13.34 9.80
CA GLN A 226 8.21 12.83 9.36
C GLN A 226 8.56 11.51 10.07
N PHE A 227 9.20 10.62 9.33
CA PHE A 227 9.81 9.39 9.84
C PHE A 227 11.16 9.18 9.16
N SER A 228 12.06 8.47 9.83
CA SER A 228 13.39 8.20 9.33
C SER A 228 13.71 6.72 9.36
N VAL A 229 14.43 6.26 8.36
CA VAL A 229 14.89 4.87 8.22
C VAL A 229 16.38 4.87 7.93
N THR A 230 17.13 4.00 8.59
CA THR A 230 18.51 3.67 8.22
C THR A 230 18.49 2.32 7.49
N TRP A 231 19.07 2.27 6.31
CA TRP A 231 18.97 1.12 5.42
C TRP A 231 20.06 0.07 5.75
N PRO A 232 19.71 -1.11 6.29
CA PRO A 232 20.71 -2.10 6.72
C PRO A 232 21.39 -2.80 5.54
N THR A 233 20.69 -2.96 4.43
CA THR A 233 21.16 -3.67 3.24
C THR A 233 20.73 -2.94 1.97
N ALA A 234 21.45 -3.16 0.86
CA ALA A 234 21.00 -2.76 -0.47
C ALA A 234 19.88 -3.67 -0.97
N GLY A 235 19.06 -3.18 -1.89
CA GLY A 235 17.97 -3.90 -2.55
C GLY A 235 16.63 -3.19 -2.46
N MET A 236 15.56 -3.89 -2.86
CA MET A 236 14.22 -3.34 -2.86
C MET A 236 13.60 -3.37 -1.46
N TYR A 237 12.89 -2.30 -1.13
CA TYR A 237 12.16 -2.14 0.14
C TYR A 237 10.71 -1.77 -0.13
N TRP A 238 9.85 -2.24 0.74
CA TRP A 238 8.44 -1.91 0.78
C TRP A 238 8.14 -1.08 2.03
N ILE A 239 7.53 0.08 1.84
CA ILE A 239 7.13 1.00 2.91
C ILE A 239 5.60 0.97 2.94
N ASP A 240 5.01 0.62 4.07
CA ASP A 240 3.56 0.53 4.25
C ASP A 240 3.09 1.37 5.43
N ALA A 241 1.94 2.02 5.23
CA ALA A 241 1.25 2.74 6.29
C ALA A 241 -0.26 2.70 6.04
N SER A 242 -1.03 2.61 7.10
CA SER A 242 -2.48 2.67 7.01
C SER A 242 -3.10 3.35 8.22
N THR A 243 -4.23 4.02 7.99
CA THR A 243 -4.99 4.69 9.05
C THR A 243 -6.46 4.77 8.69
N LYS A 244 -7.26 5.33 9.59
CA LYS A 244 -8.67 5.60 9.38
C LYS A 244 -9.10 6.92 10.00
N ASP A 245 -10.07 7.55 9.38
CA ASP A 245 -10.73 8.75 9.87
C ASP A 245 -12.23 8.75 9.52
N ASN A 246 -12.91 9.84 9.83
CA ASN A 246 -14.31 10.06 9.49
C ASN A 246 -14.53 11.05 8.33
N LYS A 247 -13.47 11.46 7.62
CA LYS A 247 -13.53 12.43 6.51
C LYS A 247 -13.97 11.75 5.21
N THR A 248 -15.13 11.16 5.21
CA THR A 248 -15.66 10.45 4.05
C THR A 248 -16.20 11.42 2.99
N THR A 249 -16.01 11.06 1.71
CA THR A 249 -16.67 11.71 0.56
C THR A 249 -17.79 10.83 -0.01
N MET A 250 -17.93 9.61 0.50
CA MET A 250 -18.96 8.65 0.15
C MET A 250 -20.14 8.79 1.13
N PRO A 251 -21.34 9.19 0.68
CA PRO A 251 -22.45 9.55 1.57
C PRO A 251 -22.88 8.44 2.55
N GLN A 252 -22.76 7.17 2.14
CA GLN A 252 -23.15 6.03 2.97
C GLN A 252 -22.08 5.61 3.97
N ALA A 253 -20.83 6.07 3.81
CA ALA A 253 -19.72 5.65 4.65
C ALA A 253 -19.63 6.51 5.91
N LYS A 254 -19.37 5.84 7.04
CA LYS A 254 -19.12 6.50 8.34
C LYS A 254 -17.63 6.57 8.68
N GLU A 255 -16.81 5.76 8.02
CA GLU A 255 -15.37 5.66 8.21
C GLU A 255 -14.69 5.66 6.85
N ARG A 256 -13.54 6.35 6.76
CA ARG A 256 -12.63 6.28 5.62
C ARG A 256 -11.36 5.56 6.06
N ARG A 257 -10.98 4.52 5.32
CA ARG A 257 -9.70 3.83 5.47
C ARG A 257 -8.74 4.30 4.42
N LEU A 258 -7.56 4.68 4.85
CA LEU A 258 -6.46 5.17 4.03
C LEU A 258 -5.32 4.15 4.10
N SER A 259 -4.78 3.78 2.95
CA SER A 259 -3.60 2.91 2.86
C SER A 259 -2.60 3.48 1.86
N TYR A 260 -1.34 3.28 2.16
CA TYR A 260 -0.22 3.70 1.34
C TYR A 260 0.80 2.57 1.30
N ALA A 261 1.31 2.26 0.10
CA ALA A 261 2.45 1.39 -0.06
C ALA A 261 3.41 1.98 -1.09
N ALA A 262 4.70 1.96 -0.81
CA ALA A 262 5.73 2.38 -1.75
C ALA A 262 6.81 1.31 -1.90
N THR A 263 7.26 1.13 -3.15
CA THR A 263 8.48 0.38 -3.46
C THR A 263 9.61 1.38 -3.71
N VAL A 264 10.72 1.22 -3.00
CA VAL A 264 11.95 2.00 -3.19
C VAL A 264 13.16 1.07 -3.29
N GLU A 265 14.18 1.51 -3.99
CA GLU A 265 15.45 0.79 -4.09
C GLU A 265 16.52 1.49 -3.27
N VAL A 266 17.30 0.70 -2.53
CA VAL A 266 18.47 1.14 -1.77
C VAL A 266 19.71 0.63 -2.48
N MET A 267 20.58 1.54 -2.88
CA MET A 267 21.84 1.24 -3.58
C MET A 267 22.89 0.64 -2.62
N PRO A 268 23.87 -0.09 -3.14
CA PRO A 268 24.99 -0.67 -2.37
C PRO A 268 25.80 0.33 -1.56
#